data_1a9e915088ddb5fc9061f9091939a188
#
_entry.id   1a9e915088ddb5fc9061f9091939a188
#
_cell.length_a   1.000
_cell.length_b   1.000
_cell.length_c   1.000
_cell.angle_alpha   90.00
_cell.angle_beta   90.00
_cell.angle_gamma   90.00
#
_symmetry.space_group_name_H-M   'P 1'
#
loop_
_entity.id
_entity.type
_entity.pdbx_description
1 polymer ?
#
loop_
_entity_poly.entity_id
_entity_poly.type
_entity_poly.pdbx_seq_one_letter_code
_entity_poly.pdbx_strand_id
1 'polypeptide(L)'
;MKHFYRFFVFVSILCAFTLVQGQSPVAVQKNRRDTALEERLKKLMTKVGVNVGEGSVKGNQPQGYREVKVRWADSSDTKSKPSVSAAQQRQAPVISLVEDKKRPGTLPRQRSLELSPNQVFVAGVGEGNQLRWWSIISDPRVVRAEFQASTGELRSQDYYQSNFTLAVPIPDDPKITNLRFYKPAWTGSDFDLTLLAVVPVR
;
A
#
# COMPACT_ATOMS: atom_id res chain seq x y z
N MET A 1 53.63 -54.89 -52.31
CA MET A 1 53.48 -53.54 -51.77
C MET A 1 51.97 -53.32 -51.59
N LYS A 2 51.48 -53.34 -50.39
CA LYS A 2 50.00 -53.28 -50.07
C LYS A 2 49.71 -51.93 -49.48
N HIS A 3 48.96 -51.09 -50.18
CA HIS A 3 48.47 -49.81 -49.68
C HIS A 3 47.16 -50.01 -48.89
N PHE A 4 47.23 -49.71 -47.61
CA PHE A 4 46.08 -49.68 -46.70
C PHE A 4 45.44 -48.29 -46.78
N TYR A 5 44.24 -48.16 -47.31
CA TYR A 5 43.41 -46.97 -47.22
C TYR A 5 42.63 -47.04 -45.91
N ARG A 6 42.90 -46.12 -45.00
CA ARG A 6 42.10 -45.89 -43.78
C ARG A 6 41.02 -44.90 -44.13
N PHE A 7 39.82 -45.37 -44.18
CA PHE A 7 38.60 -44.50 -44.20
C PHE A 7 38.42 -43.90 -42.82
N PHE A 8 38.55 -42.59 -42.69
CA PHE A 8 38.11 -41.84 -41.53
C PHE A 8 36.67 -41.45 -41.75
N VAL A 9 35.73 -42.08 -41.04
CA VAL A 9 34.32 -41.67 -40.96
C VAL A 9 34.24 -40.59 -39.90
N PHE A 10 34.11 -39.34 -40.33
CA PHE A 10 33.72 -38.23 -39.44
C PHE A 10 32.24 -38.33 -39.12
N VAL A 11 31.91 -38.80 -37.95
CA VAL A 11 30.55 -38.69 -37.38
C VAL A 11 30.43 -37.30 -36.82
N SER A 12 29.80 -36.40 -37.57
CA SER A 12 29.41 -35.08 -37.09
C SER A 12 28.21 -35.23 -36.20
N ILE A 13 28.41 -35.27 -34.88
CA ILE A 13 27.33 -35.16 -33.88
C ILE A 13 26.90 -33.71 -33.87
N LEU A 14 25.79 -33.42 -34.55
CA LEU A 14 25.09 -32.13 -34.48
C LEU A 14 24.40 -32.07 -33.13
N CYS A 15 25.06 -31.50 -32.12
CA CYS A 15 24.43 -31.13 -30.86
C CYS A 15 23.51 -29.95 -31.14
N ALA A 16 22.22 -30.24 -31.38
CA ALA A 16 21.17 -29.25 -31.32
C ALA A 16 21.03 -28.75 -29.87
N PHE A 17 21.76 -27.67 -29.54
CA PHE A 17 21.49 -26.90 -28.32
C PHE A 17 20.13 -26.23 -28.49
N THR A 18 19.08 -26.88 -28.03
CA THR A 18 17.84 -26.20 -27.73
C THR A 18 18.11 -25.25 -26.60
N LEU A 19 18.26 -23.96 -26.94
CA LEU A 19 18.22 -22.84 -25.98
C LEU A 19 16.83 -22.84 -25.34
N VAL A 20 16.67 -23.65 -24.30
CA VAL A 20 15.60 -23.45 -23.34
C VAL A 20 15.94 -22.11 -22.68
N GLN A 21 15.29 -21.05 -23.13
CA GLN A 21 15.32 -19.77 -22.42
C GLN A 21 14.66 -20.01 -21.06
N GLY A 22 15.47 -20.47 -20.11
CA GLY A 22 15.09 -20.60 -18.72
C GLY A 22 14.77 -19.20 -18.21
N GLN A 23 13.50 -18.87 -18.14
CA GLN A 23 13.09 -17.66 -17.41
C GLN A 23 13.70 -17.76 -16.02
N SER A 24 14.50 -16.76 -15.66
CA SER A 24 15.19 -16.71 -14.37
C SER A 24 14.16 -16.95 -13.25
N PRO A 25 14.43 -17.82 -12.27
CA PRO A 25 13.50 -18.12 -11.19
C PRO A 25 13.06 -16.87 -10.41
N VAL A 26 13.88 -15.82 -10.42
CA VAL A 26 13.57 -14.50 -9.84
C VAL A 26 12.42 -13.80 -10.57
N ALA A 27 12.38 -13.88 -11.91
CA ALA A 27 11.30 -13.26 -12.69
C ALA A 27 9.95 -13.97 -12.47
N VAL A 28 9.96 -15.30 -12.35
CA VAL A 28 8.75 -16.09 -12.07
C VAL A 28 8.22 -15.81 -10.65
N GLN A 29 9.09 -15.70 -9.65
CA GLN A 29 8.67 -15.35 -8.29
C GLN A 29 8.11 -13.94 -8.20
N LYS A 30 8.70 -12.97 -8.89
CA LYS A 30 8.21 -11.57 -8.91
C LYS A 30 6.81 -11.50 -9.49
N ASN A 31 6.55 -12.17 -10.61
CA ASN A 31 5.22 -12.18 -11.22
C ASN A 31 4.15 -12.82 -10.32
N ARG A 32 4.46 -13.92 -9.63
CA ARG A 32 3.52 -14.57 -8.69
C ARG A 32 3.15 -13.66 -7.52
N ARG A 33 4.13 -12.96 -6.94
CA ARG A 33 3.88 -12.03 -5.83
C ARG A 33 3.03 -10.84 -6.26
N ASP A 34 3.30 -10.28 -7.42
CA ASP A 34 2.53 -9.15 -7.97
C ASP A 34 1.07 -9.57 -8.24
N THR A 35 0.85 -10.77 -8.78
CA THR A 35 -0.50 -11.30 -9.03
C THR A 35 -1.27 -11.55 -7.74
N ALA A 36 -0.64 -12.17 -6.74
CA ALA A 36 -1.28 -12.41 -5.45
C ALA A 36 -1.62 -11.11 -4.71
N LEU A 37 -0.75 -10.08 -4.81
CA LEU A 37 -1.01 -8.76 -4.27
C LEU A 37 -2.21 -8.09 -4.96
N GLU A 38 -2.27 -8.19 -6.29
CA GLU A 38 -3.35 -7.61 -7.09
C GLU A 38 -4.70 -8.27 -6.77
N GLU A 39 -4.74 -9.59 -6.64
CA GLU A 39 -5.96 -10.32 -6.25
C GLU A 39 -6.43 -9.94 -4.85
N ARG A 40 -5.53 -9.86 -3.87
CA ARG A 40 -5.86 -9.43 -2.50
C ARG A 40 -6.39 -8.00 -2.49
N LEU A 41 -5.75 -7.09 -3.21
CA LEU A 41 -6.18 -5.70 -3.33
C LEU A 41 -7.56 -5.62 -3.99
N LYS A 42 -7.78 -6.36 -5.08
CA LYS A 42 -9.06 -6.43 -5.78
C LYS A 42 -10.17 -6.91 -4.85
N LYS A 43 -9.93 -7.99 -4.10
CA LYS A 43 -10.89 -8.51 -3.12
C LYS A 43 -11.27 -7.48 -2.07
N LEU A 44 -10.27 -6.79 -1.48
CA LEU A 44 -10.52 -5.76 -0.47
C LEU A 44 -11.28 -4.56 -1.03
N MET A 45 -10.86 -4.07 -2.19
CA MET A 45 -11.46 -2.88 -2.81
C MET A 45 -12.88 -3.14 -3.31
N THR A 46 -13.16 -4.33 -3.85
CA THR A 46 -14.51 -4.72 -4.27
C THR A 46 -15.50 -4.69 -3.10
N LYS A 47 -15.10 -5.11 -1.91
CA LYS A 47 -15.95 -5.04 -0.70
C LYS A 47 -16.38 -3.61 -0.34
N VAL A 48 -15.58 -2.62 -0.69
CA VAL A 48 -15.84 -1.20 -0.40
C VAL A 48 -16.28 -0.40 -1.63
N GLY A 49 -16.68 -1.08 -2.70
CA GLY A 49 -17.23 -0.45 -3.91
C GLY A 49 -16.20 0.31 -4.74
N VAL A 50 -14.91 -0.08 -4.68
CA VAL A 50 -13.84 0.50 -5.47
C VAL A 50 -13.40 -0.49 -6.53
N ASN A 51 -13.36 -0.06 -7.80
CA ASN A 51 -12.97 -0.87 -8.93
C ASN A 51 -11.44 -0.90 -9.08
N VAL A 52 -10.86 -2.09 -9.09
CA VAL A 52 -9.42 -2.27 -9.36
C VAL A 52 -9.23 -2.64 -10.81
N GLY A 53 -8.68 -1.72 -11.60
CA GLY A 53 -8.31 -1.97 -13.00
C GLY A 53 -7.06 -2.83 -13.11
N GLU A 54 -6.89 -3.47 -14.27
CA GLU A 54 -5.65 -4.19 -14.58
C GLU A 54 -4.45 -3.23 -14.53
N GLY A 55 -3.38 -3.67 -13.86
CA GLY A 55 -2.15 -2.88 -13.72
C GLY A 55 -2.17 -1.79 -12.65
N SER A 56 -3.22 -1.65 -11.84
CA SER A 56 -3.25 -0.70 -10.71
C SER A 56 -2.08 -0.85 -9.74
N VAL A 57 -1.47 -2.04 -9.68
CA VAL A 57 -0.27 -2.32 -8.86
C VAL A 57 1.03 -1.94 -9.58
N LYS A 58 1.00 -1.91 -10.92
CA LYS A 58 2.19 -1.72 -11.79
C LYS A 58 2.32 -0.35 -12.40
N GLY A 59 1.44 0.59 -12.06
CA GLY A 59 1.39 1.91 -12.68
C GLY A 59 2.75 2.58 -12.79
N ASN A 60 3.05 3.15 -13.96
CA ASN A 60 4.21 4.00 -14.17
C ASN A 60 4.22 5.08 -13.09
N GLN A 61 5.30 5.15 -12.33
CA GLN A 61 5.44 6.23 -11.35
C GLN A 61 5.64 7.54 -12.13
N PRO A 62 4.75 8.52 -11.99
CA PRO A 62 4.95 9.81 -12.62
C PRO A 62 6.22 10.47 -12.08
N GLN A 63 6.87 11.30 -12.91
CA GLN A 63 8.01 12.11 -12.50
C GLN A 63 7.52 13.28 -11.63
N GLY A 64 7.10 12.98 -10.43
CA GLY A 64 6.57 13.96 -9.50
C GLY A 64 5.48 13.36 -8.63
N TYR A 65 5.22 14.03 -7.55
CA TYR A 65 4.13 13.67 -6.65
C TYR A 65 3.41 14.93 -6.16
N ARG A 66 2.22 14.76 -5.63
CA ARG A 66 1.51 15.79 -4.89
C ARG A 66 1.59 15.47 -3.41
N GLU A 67 1.88 16.47 -2.62
CA GLU A 67 1.79 16.43 -1.16
C GLU A 67 0.44 16.96 -0.75
N VAL A 68 -0.45 16.06 -0.36
CA VAL A 68 -1.80 16.41 0.10
C VAL A 68 -1.79 16.47 1.62
N LYS A 69 -1.99 17.66 2.19
CA LYS A 69 -2.13 17.83 3.63
C LYS A 69 -3.59 17.76 4.02
N VAL A 70 -3.90 16.87 4.93
CA VAL A 70 -5.23 16.70 5.49
C VAL A 70 -5.22 17.00 6.98
N ARG A 71 -6.21 17.73 7.45
CA ARG A 71 -6.47 17.90 8.87
C ARG A 71 -7.34 16.75 9.35
N TRP A 72 -6.90 16.11 10.39
CA TRP A 72 -7.61 15.06 11.07
C TRP A 72 -8.10 15.56 12.43
N ALA A 73 -9.39 15.50 12.67
CA ALA A 73 -9.99 15.91 13.92
C ALA A 73 -10.99 14.86 14.40
N ASP A 74 -10.93 14.48 15.67
CA ASP A 74 -11.98 13.66 16.25
C ASP A 74 -13.25 14.51 16.41
N SER A 75 -14.40 13.92 16.09
CA SER A 75 -15.69 14.61 16.16
C SER A 75 -16.15 14.96 17.58
N SER A 76 -15.38 14.59 18.59
CA SER A 76 -15.67 14.83 20.01
C SER A 76 -15.02 16.11 20.57
N ASP A 77 -14.98 17.20 19.82
CA ASP A 77 -14.48 18.51 20.32
C ASP A 77 -15.53 19.19 21.26
N THR A 78 -16.45 18.43 21.81
CA THR A 78 -17.26 18.85 22.98
C THR A 78 -16.45 18.56 24.24
N LYS A 79 -16.14 19.62 24.96
CA LYS A 79 -15.38 19.72 26.22
C LYS A 79 -15.85 18.79 27.36
N SER A 80 -15.86 17.47 27.16
CA SER A 80 -16.15 16.51 28.22
C SER A 80 -14.87 15.81 28.66
N LYS A 81 -14.60 15.86 29.97
CA LYS A 81 -13.51 15.15 30.64
C LYS A 81 -13.46 13.70 30.16
N PRO A 82 -12.27 13.15 29.88
CA PRO A 82 -12.13 11.76 29.50
C PRO A 82 -12.56 10.86 30.68
N SER A 83 -13.75 10.29 30.62
CA SER A 83 -14.11 9.18 31.49
C SER A 83 -13.53 7.89 30.89
N VAL A 84 -12.91 7.08 31.75
CA VAL A 84 -12.17 5.84 31.39
C VAL A 84 -13.03 4.78 30.69
N SER A 85 -14.32 4.97 30.57
CA SER A 85 -15.29 4.08 29.88
C SER A 85 -15.55 4.40 28.41
N ALA A 86 -14.95 5.45 27.85
CA ALA A 86 -15.19 5.93 26.48
C ALA A 86 -14.45 5.16 25.37
N ALA A 87 -13.95 3.96 25.65
CA ALA A 87 -13.23 3.14 24.66
C ALA A 87 -14.13 2.57 23.54
N GLN A 88 -15.45 2.70 23.60
CA GLN A 88 -16.39 1.96 22.74
C GLN A 88 -17.20 2.77 21.72
N GLN A 89 -17.19 4.09 21.75
CA GLN A 89 -17.90 4.90 20.74
C GLN A 89 -17.04 6.04 20.21
N ARG A 90 -15.90 5.69 19.59
CA ARG A 90 -15.15 6.70 18.82
C ARG A 90 -15.92 6.97 17.53
N GLN A 91 -16.58 8.11 17.47
CA GLN A 91 -17.17 8.63 16.24
C GLN A 91 -16.08 8.69 15.16
N ALA A 92 -16.48 8.48 13.90
CA ALA A 92 -15.55 8.56 12.79
C ALA A 92 -14.86 9.94 12.76
N PRO A 93 -13.56 10.01 12.55
CA PRO A 93 -12.84 11.28 12.49
C PRO A 93 -13.33 12.12 11.32
N VAL A 94 -13.29 13.43 11.48
CA VAL A 94 -13.47 14.38 10.37
C VAL A 94 -12.10 14.61 9.73
N ILE A 95 -11.97 14.22 8.46
CA ILE A 95 -10.74 14.43 7.67
C ILE A 95 -11.05 15.43 6.58
N SER A 96 -10.35 16.55 6.55
CA SER A 96 -10.55 17.62 5.57
C SER A 96 -9.25 18.03 4.88
N LEU A 97 -9.35 18.45 3.62
CA LEU A 97 -8.22 18.95 2.84
C LEU A 97 -7.74 20.29 3.41
N VAL A 98 -6.45 20.43 3.63
CA VAL A 98 -5.78 21.69 4.02
C VAL A 98 -5.00 22.26 2.85
N GLU A 99 -4.23 21.42 2.16
CA GLU A 99 -3.33 21.86 1.10
C GLU A 99 -3.10 20.71 0.11
N ASP A 100 -2.91 21.05 -1.17
CA ASP A 100 -2.52 20.12 -2.24
C ASP A 100 -1.44 20.80 -3.09
N LYS A 101 -0.21 20.32 -2.97
CA LYS A 101 0.95 20.93 -3.65
C LYS A 101 1.75 19.90 -4.44
N LYS A 102 2.10 20.27 -5.68
CA LYS A 102 3.05 19.50 -6.48
C LYS A 102 4.47 19.58 -5.90
N ARG A 103 5.14 18.44 -5.90
CA ARG A 103 6.52 18.29 -5.43
C ARG A 103 7.34 17.51 -6.45
N PRO A 104 8.61 17.88 -6.67
CA PRO A 104 9.53 17.08 -7.47
C PRO A 104 9.92 15.81 -6.68
N GLY A 105 10.23 14.74 -7.40
CA GLY A 105 10.70 13.49 -6.80
C GLY A 105 9.83 12.30 -7.17
N THR A 106 10.15 11.16 -6.57
CA THR A 106 9.46 9.88 -6.81
C THR A 106 8.81 9.38 -5.54
N LEU A 107 7.62 8.82 -5.68
CA LEU A 107 6.92 8.16 -4.57
C LEU A 107 7.53 6.79 -4.28
N PRO A 108 7.65 6.42 -2.99
CA PRO A 108 7.94 5.05 -2.59
C PRO A 108 6.84 4.11 -3.12
N ARG A 109 7.24 3.04 -3.80
CA ARG A 109 6.29 2.02 -4.25
C ARG A 109 5.87 1.13 -3.07
N GLN A 110 4.59 0.96 -2.88
CA GLN A 110 4.06 -0.04 -1.95
C GLN A 110 4.37 -1.46 -2.47
N ARG A 111 5.06 -2.27 -1.66
CA ARG A 111 5.51 -3.61 -2.05
C ARG A 111 4.70 -4.73 -1.45
N SER A 112 3.93 -4.45 -0.41
CA SER A 112 3.16 -5.44 0.32
C SER A 112 1.82 -4.86 0.77
N LEU A 113 0.79 -5.68 0.76
CA LEU A 113 -0.52 -5.37 1.33
C LEU A 113 -0.65 -6.11 2.67
N GLU A 114 0.23 -5.77 3.60
CA GLU A 114 0.15 -6.26 4.98
C GLU A 114 -0.60 -5.24 5.82
N LEU A 115 -1.82 -5.59 6.20
CA LEU A 115 -2.69 -4.73 7.01
C LEU A 115 -2.56 -5.07 8.49
N SER A 116 -2.70 -4.05 9.32
CA SER A 116 -2.82 -4.20 10.77
C SER A 116 -3.88 -3.23 11.31
N PRO A 117 -4.45 -3.49 12.50
CA PRO A 117 -5.42 -2.59 13.12
C PRO A 117 -4.86 -1.18 13.44
N ASN A 118 -3.52 -1.05 13.52
CA ASN A 118 -2.84 0.23 13.81
C ASN A 118 -2.40 0.96 12.54
N GLN A 119 -3.09 0.72 11.44
CA GLN A 119 -2.81 1.35 10.16
C GLN A 119 -4.06 2.02 9.59
N VAL A 120 -3.83 2.84 8.59
CA VAL A 120 -4.86 3.45 7.73
C VAL A 120 -4.51 3.09 6.29
N PHE A 121 -5.48 2.54 5.58
CA PHE A 121 -5.38 2.32 4.15
C PHE A 121 -5.89 3.56 3.42
N VAL A 122 -5.09 4.11 2.52
CA VAL A 122 -5.44 5.28 1.72
C VAL A 122 -5.55 4.87 0.26
N ALA A 123 -6.69 5.16 -0.36
CA ALA A 123 -6.95 4.91 -1.77
C ALA A 123 -7.14 6.22 -2.53
N GLY A 124 -6.36 6.44 -3.58
CA GLY A 124 -6.59 7.47 -4.57
C GLY A 124 -7.54 6.95 -5.63
N VAL A 125 -8.73 7.55 -5.72
CA VAL A 125 -9.83 7.08 -6.55
C VAL A 125 -10.18 8.14 -7.59
N GLY A 126 -10.42 7.70 -8.82
CA GLY A 126 -10.85 8.53 -9.95
C GLY A 126 -12.31 8.31 -10.31
N GLU A 127 -12.68 8.77 -11.51
CA GLU A 127 -14.01 8.58 -12.08
C GLU A 127 -14.42 7.11 -12.08
N GLY A 128 -15.72 6.85 -11.94
CA GLY A 128 -16.27 5.49 -11.88
C GLY A 128 -15.79 4.67 -10.67
N ASN A 129 -15.35 5.31 -9.61
CA ASN A 129 -14.75 4.65 -8.44
C ASN A 129 -13.51 3.81 -8.77
N GLN A 130 -12.77 4.15 -9.81
CA GLN A 130 -11.60 3.41 -10.23
C GLN A 130 -10.42 3.69 -9.31
N LEU A 131 -9.80 2.63 -8.75
CA LEU A 131 -8.56 2.73 -7.98
C LEU A 131 -7.41 3.15 -8.92
N ARG A 132 -6.76 4.27 -8.59
CA ARG A 132 -5.62 4.81 -9.32
C ARG A 132 -4.31 4.63 -8.56
N TRP A 133 -4.40 4.68 -7.25
CA TRP A 133 -3.26 4.59 -6.36
C TRP A 133 -3.72 4.14 -4.97
N TRP A 134 -2.82 3.56 -4.21
CA TRP A 134 -3.05 3.20 -2.82
C TRP A 134 -1.77 3.21 -2.00
N SER A 135 -1.92 3.39 -0.70
CA SER A 135 -0.84 3.28 0.28
C SER A 135 -1.37 2.84 1.64
N ILE A 136 -0.48 2.29 2.44
CA ILE A 136 -0.74 1.96 3.83
C ILE A 136 0.16 2.84 4.68
N ILE A 137 -0.42 3.56 5.61
CA ILE A 137 0.29 4.43 6.55
C ILE A 137 0.02 3.95 7.98
N SER A 138 0.94 4.20 8.90
CA SER A 138 0.66 4.00 10.32
C SER A 138 -0.50 4.91 10.74
N ASP A 139 -1.35 4.45 11.66
CA ASP A 139 -2.42 5.29 12.17
C ASP A 139 -1.82 6.51 12.88
N PRO A 140 -1.94 7.71 12.30
CA PRO A 140 -1.22 8.88 12.81
C PRO A 140 -1.79 9.38 14.15
N ARG A 141 -2.93 8.84 14.59
CA ARG A 141 -3.49 9.09 15.92
C ARG A 141 -2.72 8.37 17.01
N VAL A 142 -2.01 7.30 16.67
CA VAL A 142 -1.30 6.47 17.64
C VAL A 142 0.15 6.91 17.70
N VAL A 143 0.53 7.54 18.80
CA VAL A 143 1.91 7.89 19.11
C VAL A 143 2.42 6.94 20.16
N ARG A 144 3.35 6.08 19.78
CA ARG A 144 4.03 5.20 20.74
C ARG A 144 5.20 5.94 21.37
N ALA A 145 5.12 6.17 22.67
CA ALA A 145 6.21 6.70 23.43
C ALA A 145 6.91 5.57 24.21
N GLU A 146 8.22 5.52 24.11
CA GLU A 146 9.05 4.63 24.91
C GLU A 146 9.69 5.45 26.03
N PHE A 147 9.64 4.95 27.25
CA PHE A 147 10.22 5.59 28.42
C PHE A 147 10.89 4.54 29.32
N GLN A 148 11.91 4.98 30.02
CA GLN A 148 12.56 4.15 31.02
C GLN A 148 11.80 4.24 32.33
N ALA A 149 11.33 3.11 32.83
CA ALA A 149 10.73 3.02 34.16
C ALA A 149 11.79 3.23 35.25
N SER A 150 11.35 3.54 36.45
CA SER A 150 12.25 3.70 37.62
C SER A 150 13.09 2.44 37.92
N THR A 151 12.66 1.29 37.42
CA THR A 151 13.39 0.00 37.49
C THR A 151 14.47 -0.16 36.43
N GLY A 152 14.64 0.82 35.50
CA GLY A 152 15.55 0.73 34.37
C GLY A 152 15.00 0.00 33.16
N GLU A 153 13.83 -0.61 33.23
CA GLU A 153 13.17 -1.30 32.12
C GLU A 153 12.59 -0.30 31.12
N LEU A 154 12.74 -0.60 29.82
CA LEU A 154 12.05 0.13 28.77
C LEU A 154 10.56 -0.31 28.72
N ARG A 155 9.68 0.67 28.81
CA ARG A 155 8.23 0.48 28.66
C ARG A 155 7.72 1.32 27.53
N SER A 156 6.73 0.82 26.80
CA SER A 156 6.05 1.55 25.74
C SER A 156 4.61 1.87 26.14
N GLN A 157 4.15 3.07 25.82
CA GLN A 157 2.77 3.49 26.02
C GLN A 157 2.25 4.15 24.74
N ASP A 158 1.05 3.74 24.34
CA ASP A 158 0.37 4.35 23.19
C ASP A 158 -0.46 5.55 23.66
N TYR A 159 -0.20 6.70 23.05
CA TYR A 159 -0.97 7.93 23.23
C TYR A 159 -1.81 8.19 21.99
N TYR A 160 -2.99 8.74 22.17
CA TYR A 160 -3.87 9.07 21.05
C TYR A 160 -3.96 10.59 20.88
N GLN A 161 -3.67 11.03 19.66
CA GLN A 161 -3.86 12.42 19.25
C GLN A 161 -5.22 12.61 18.59
N SER A 162 -5.98 13.63 19.00
CA SER A 162 -7.31 13.93 18.45
C SER A 162 -7.27 14.91 17.28
N ASN A 163 -6.28 15.79 17.23
CA ASN A 163 -6.15 16.83 16.23
C ASN A 163 -4.71 16.92 15.70
N PHE A 164 -4.52 16.74 14.40
CA PHE A 164 -3.21 16.88 13.74
C PHE A 164 -3.37 17.11 12.24
N THR A 165 -2.28 17.52 11.60
CA THR A 165 -2.18 17.59 10.15
C THR A 165 -1.24 16.49 9.65
N LEU A 166 -1.71 15.73 8.66
CA LEU A 166 -0.99 14.65 8.02
C LEU A 166 -0.67 15.04 6.58
N ALA A 167 0.59 14.89 6.17
CA ALA A 167 0.98 14.99 4.77
C ALA A 167 0.95 13.59 4.13
N VAL A 168 0.15 13.43 3.09
CA VAL A 168 0.03 12.20 2.32
C VAL A 168 0.62 12.44 0.94
N PRO A 169 1.77 11.85 0.61
CA PRO A 169 2.30 11.91 -0.74
C PRO A 169 1.51 10.99 -1.67
N ILE A 170 1.02 11.52 -2.79
CA ILE A 170 0.29 10.79 -3.82
C ILE A 170 0.92 11.02 -5.20
N PRO A 171 0.72 10.14 -6.20
CA PRO A 171 1.17 10.41 -7.56
C PRO A 171 0.58 11.72 -8.11
N ASP A 172 1.35 12.43 -8.94
CA ASP A 172 0.81 13.56 -9.71
C ASP A 172 0.00 13.03 -10.91
N ASP A 173 -1.08 12.31 -10.61
CA ASP A 173 -2.05 11.79 -11.58
C ASP A 173 -3.32 12.67 -11.51
N PRO A 174 -3.66 13.45 -12.56
CA PRO A 174 -4.85 14.30 -12.57
C PRO A 174 -6.16 13.49 -12.55
N LYS A 175 -6.10 12.19 -12.79
CA LYS A 175 -7.27 11.29 -12.69
C LYS A 175 -7.63 10.91 -11.27
N ILE A 176 -6.78 11.21 -10.28
CA ILE A 176 -7.13 11.05 -8.86
C ILE A 176 -7.96 12.27 -8.45
N THR A 177 -9.23 12.04 -8.20
CA THR A 177 -10.19 13.09 -7.81
C THR A 177 -10.52 13.07 -6.32
N ASN A 178 -10.33 11.91 -5.67
CA ASN A 178 -10.64 11.74 -4.26
C ASN A 178 -9.60 10.85 -3.57
N LEU A 179 -9.31 11.18 -2.31
CA LEU A 179 -8.65 10.27 -1.39
C LEU A 179 -9.68 9.67 -0.44
N ARG A 180 -9.68 8.36 -0.32
CA ARG A 180 -10.51 7.62 0.63
C ARG A 180 -9.61 7.02 1.71
N PHE A 181 -9.98 7.28 2.95
CA PHE A 181 -9.27 6.77 4.11
C PHE A 181 -10.09 5.64 4.74
N TYR A 182 -9.45 4.51 4.97
CA TYR A 182 -10.10 3.34 5.54
C TYR A 182 -9.35 2.84 6.78
N LYS A 183 -10.11 2.40 7.77
CA LYS A 183 -9.58 1.69 8.94
C LYS A 183 -9.67 0.19 8.69
N PRO A 184 -8.54 -0.54 8.71
CA PRO A 184 -8.58 -2.00 8.69
C PRO A 184 -9.12 -2.55 10.01
N ALA A 185 -10.02 -3.51 9.93
CA ALA A 185 -10.56 -4.26 11.06
C ALA A 185 -10.34 -5.74 10.85
N TRP A 186 -9.73 -6.41 11.81
CA TRP A 186 -9.53 -7.86 11.75
C TRP A 186 -10.82 -8.60 12.08
N THR A 187 -11.25 -9.52 11.21
CA THR A 187 -12.51 -10.27 11.34
C THR A 187 -12.32 -11.67 11.92
N GLY A 188 -11.11 -12.02 12.33
CA GLY A 188 -10.75 -13.39 12.78
C GLY A 188 -10.07 -14.21 11.69
N SER A 189 -10.34 -13.96 10.42
CA SER A 189 -9.75 -14.69 9.30
C SER A 189 -9.19 -13.79 8.18
N ASP A 190 -9.67 -12.55 8.07
CA ASP A 190 -9.29 -11.59 7.03
C ASP A 190 -9.46 -10.16 7.56
N PHE A 191 -9.15 -9.15 6.73
CA PHE A 191 -9.42 -7.76 7.04
C PHE A 191 -10.64 -7.25 6.28
N ASP A 192 -11.44 -6.45 6.98
CA ASP A 192 -12.42 -5.56 6.37
C ASP A 192 -11.93 -4.11 6.47
N LEU A 193 -12.40 -3.27 5.56
CA LEU A 193 -12.06 -1.86 5.49
C LEU A 193 -13.29 -1.02 5.83
N THR A 194 -13.22 -0.26 6.93
CA THR A 194 -14.25 0.71 7.29
C THR A 194 -13.87 2.08 6.76
N LEU A 195 -14.73 2.69 5.95
CA LEU A 195 -14.50 4.05 5.44
C LEU A 195 -14.50 5.05 6.58
N LEU A 196 -13.44 5.82 6.71
CA LEU A 196 -13.30 6.91 7.67
C LEU A 196 -13.72 8.25 7.05
N ALA A 197 -13.24 8.53 5.84
CA ALA A 197 -13.55 9.78 5.15
C ALA A 197 -13.27 9.70 3.65
N VAL A 198 -13.89 10.61 2.90
CA VAL A 198 -13.60 10.92 1.50
C VAL A 198 -13.16 12.38 1.42
N VAL A 199 -11.96 12.61 0.90
CA VAL A 199 -11.39 13.95 0.75
C VAL A 199 -11.22 14.24 -0.73
N PRO A 200 -11.96 15.19 -1.31
CA PRO A 200 -11.76 15.61 -2.69
C PRO A 200 -10.38 16.27 -2.83
N VAL A 201 -9.68 15.94 -3.91
CA VAL A 201 -8.38 16.52 -4.28
C VAL A 201 -8.48 17.11 -5.71
N ARG A 202 -7.65 18.10 -6.02
CA ARG A 202 -7.74 18.86 -7.27
C ARG A 202 -6.62 18.53 -8.24
#